data_b294105740f988cbcfe340efbe60db8d
#
_entry.id   b294105740f988cbcfe340efbe60db8d
#
_cell.length_a   1.000
_cell.length_b   1.000
_cell.length_c   1.000
_cell.angle_alpha   90.00
_cell.angle_beta   90.00
_cell.angle_gamma   90.00
#
_symmetry.space_group_name_H-M   'P 1'
#
loop_
_entity.id
_entity.type
_entity.pdbx_description
1 polymer ?
#
loop_
_entity_poly.entity_id
_entity_poly.type
_entity_poly.pdbx_seq_one_letter_code
_entity_poly.pdbx_strand_id
1 'polypeptide(L)'
;MTTSNDPKVNLTDAQWRERLTPDEFAVLRRAGTERPFTGEYTDTKTEGVYECRACGAELFRSTEKFESHCGWPSFFDPANSDAVILKPDKSLGMRRVEVLCANCHSHLGHVFEGEGYPTPTDQRYCINSICLRLQTAET
;
A
#
# COMPACT_ATOMS: atom_id res chain seq x y z
N MET A 1 14.22 -14.17 -21.90
CA MET A 1 12.85 -13.85 -21.55
C MET A 1 12.76 -12.59 -20.72
N THR A 2 11.91 -11.71 -21.12
CA THR A 2 11.75 -10.47 -20.38
C THR A 2 10.95 -10.68 -19.10
N THR A 3 11.46 -10.16 -18.03
CA THR A 3 10.67 -10.05 -16.81
C THR A 3 9.72 -8.86 -17.01
N SER A 4 8.46 -9.17 -17.13
CA SER A 4 7.47 -8.14 -17.36
C SER A 4 7.05 -7.51 -16.05
N ASN A 5 7.04 -6.16 -16.00
CA ASN A 5 6.45 -5.42 -14.89
C ASN A 5 5.01 -5.03 -15.19
N ASP A 6 4.44 -5.63 -16.23
CA ASP A 6 3.06 -5.36 -16.58
C ASP A 6 2.14 -5.91 -15.51
N PRO A 7 1.05 -5.20 -15.18
CA PRO A 7 0.12 -5.69 -14.17
C PRO A 7 -0.61 -6.93 -14.66
N LYS A 8 -0.80 -7.88 -13.76
CA LYS A 8 -1.59 -9.08 -14.05
C LYS A 8 -3.07 -8.76 -14.12
N VAL A 9 -3.51 -7.75 -13.38
CA VAL A 9 -4.86 -7.23 -13.46
C VAL A 9 -4.78 -5.87 -14.12
N ASN A 10 -5.28 -5.77 -15.32
CA ASN A 10 -5.18 -4.56 -16.14
C ASN A 10 -6.56 -4.17 -16.66
N LEU A 11 -7.19 -3.23 -15.98
CA LEU A 11 -8.54 -2.78 -16.31
C LEU A 11 -8.52 -1.33 -16.78
N THR A 12 -9.54 -0.96 -17.55
CA THR A 12 -9.73 0.45 -17.94
C THR A 12 -10.23 1.24 -16.73
N ASP A 13 -10.11 2.56 -16.81
CA ASP A 13 -10.63 3.45 -15.76
C ASP A 13 -12.12 3.21 -15.53
N ALA A 14 -12.88 3.01 -16.59
CA ALA A 14 -14.30 2.74 -16.46
C ALA A 14 -14.57 1.46 -15.68
N GLN A 15 -13.79 0.42 -15.94
CA GLN A 15 -13.91 -0.85 -15.23
C GLN A 15 -13.51 -0.71 -13.76
N TRP A 16 -12.47 0.07 -13.47
CA TRP A 16 -12.08 0.32 -12.09
C TRP A 16 -13.17 1.10 -11.34
N ARG A 17 -13.81 2.06 -12.00
CA ARG A 17 -14.90 2.84 -11.38
C ARG A 17 -16.11 2.00 -11.04
N GLU A 18 -16.34 0.90 -11.77
CA GLU A 18 -17.41 -0.03 -11.45
C GLU A 18 -17.11 -0.85 -10.19
N ARG A 19 -15.84 -1.08 -9.89
CA ARG A 19 -15.39 -1.90 -8.76
C ARG A 19 -15.12 -1.11 -7.50
N LEU A 20 -14.71 0.14 -7.64
CA LEU A 20 -14.21 0.94 -6.53
C LEU A 20 -15.18 2.09 -6.26
N THR A 21 -15.25 2.50 -4.99
CA THR A 21 -15.94 3.74 -4.65
C THR A 21 -15.14 4.91 -5.20
N PRO A 22 -15.76 6.11 -5.33
CA PRO A 22 -15.03 7.29 -5.79
C PRO A 22 -13.79 7.59 -4.95
N ASP A 23 -13.87 7.42 -3.62
CA ASP A 23 -12.72 7.65 -2.74
C ASP A 23 -11.62 6.63 -2.98
N GLU A 24 -11.99 5.37 -3.13
CA GLU A 24 -11.02 4.30 -3.41
C GLU A 24 -10.33 4.54 -4.75
N PHE A 25 -11.11 4.90 -5.78
CA PHE A 25 -10.57 5.18 -7.10
C PHE A 25 -9.59 6.35 -7.06
N ALA A 26 -9.94 7.42 -6.34
CA ALA A 26 -9.09 8.61 -6.27
C ALA A 26 -7.71 8.29 -5.69
N VAL A 27 -7.63 7.42 -4.69
CA VAL A 27 -6.34 7.05 -4.07
C VAL A 27 -5.64 5.97 -4.87
N LEU A 28 -6.33 4.86 -5.16
CA LEU A 28 -5.72 3.70 -5.81
C LEU A 28 -5.32 3.96 -7.26
N ARG A 29 -6.13 4.67 -8.01
CA ARG A 29 -5.90 4.85 -9.45
C ARG A 29 -5.49 6.25 -9.86
N ARG A 30 -5.63 7.23 -8.98
CA ARG A 30 -5.27 8.63 -9.26
C ARG A 30 -4.19 9.14 -8.32
N ALA A 31 -3.55 8.25 -7.57
CA ALA A 31 -2.43 8.56 -6.68
C ALA A 31 -2.78 9.63 -5.64
N GLY A 32 -4.03 9.63 -5.16
CA GLY A 32 -4.43 10.50 -4.07
C GLY A 32 -3.89 9.99 -2.74
N THR A 33 -4.13 10.76 -1.70
CA THR A 33 -3.71 10.42 -0.34
C THR A 33 -4.89 10.64 0.60
N GLU A 34 -5.19 9.64 1.44
CA GLU A 34 -6.19 9.84 2.48
C GLU A 34 -5.67 10.79 3.54
N ARG A 35 -6.58 11.42 4.27
CA ARG A 35 -6.19 12.32 5.37
C ARG A 35 -5.54 11.51 6.49
N PRO A 36 -4.48 12.05 7.13
CA PRO A 36 -3.84 11.33 8.23
C PRO A 36 -4.82 11.10 9.39
N PHE A 37 -4.65 9.98 10.07
CA PHE A 37 -5.44 9.57 11.24
C PHE A 37 -6.92 9.30 10.95
N THR A 38 -7.33 9.21 9.68
CA THR A 38 -8.72 8.92 9.32
C THR A 38 -8.93 7.49 8.83
N GLY A 39 -7.86 6.76 8.54
CA GLY A 39 -7.96 5.43 7.96
C GLY A 39 -8.42 4.37 8.94
N GLU A 40 -9.15 3.41 8.42
CA GLU A 40 -9.72 2.31 9.19
C GLU A 40 -8.65 1.47 9.89
N TYR A 41 -7.49 1.30 9.26
CA TYR A 41 -6.45 0.39 9.76
C TYR A 41 -5.26 1.09 10.41
N THR A 42 -5.30 2.41 10.57
CA THR A 42 -4.16 3.15 11.10
C THR A 42 -3.68 2.59 12.43
N ASP A 43 -4.60 2.37 13.36
CA ASP A 43 -4.29 1.89 14.71
C ASP A 43 -4.65 0.42 14.93
N THR A 44 -4.98 -0.30 13.87
CA THR A 44 -5.43 -1.68 13.97
C THR A 44 -4.27 -2.60 14.36
N LYS A 45 -4.51 -3.49 15.33
CA LYS A 45 -3.54 -4.49 15.78
C LYS A 45 -4.03 -5.91 15.56
N THR A 46 -5.14 -6.08 14.87
CA THR A 46 -5.71 -7.38 14.57
C THR A 46 -4.76 -8.18 13.68
N GLU A 47 -4.56 -9.44 14.00
CA GLU A 47 -3.71 -10.33 13.22
C GLU A 47 -4.38 -10.67 11.89
N GLY A 48 -3.58 -10.66 10.82
CA GLY A 48 -4.08 -11.00 9.51
C GLY A 48 -3.19 -10.52 8.40
N VAL A 49 -3.73 -10.60 7.19
CA VAL A 49 -3.05 -10.21 5.97
C VAL A 49 -3.79 -9.02 5.37
N TYR A 50 -3.04 -8.01 4.98
CA TYR A 50 -3.58 -6.83 4.30
C TYR A 50 -3.47 -7.03 2.79
N GLU A 51 -4.62 -7.06 2.14
CA GLU A 51 -4.73 -7.25 0.69
C GLU A 51 -4.96 -5.93 -0.02
N CYS A 52 -4.59 -5.88 -1.31
CA CYS A 52 -4.92 -4.74 -2.14
C CYS A 52 -6.44 -4.63 -2.30
N ARG A 53 -6.99 -3.49 -1.95
CA ARG A 53 -8.45 -3.29 -2.03
C ARG A 53 -8.94 -3.35 -3.47
N ALA A 54 -8.09 -3.04 -4.43
CA ALA A 54 -8.47 -3.05 -5.84
C ALA A 54 -8.47 -4.46 -6.44
N CYS A 55 -7.47 -5.29 -6.13
CA CYS A 55 -7.32 -6.57 -6.82
C CYS A 55 -7.26 -7.79 -5.90
N GLY A 56 -7.17 -7.60 -4.58
CA GLY A 56 -7.15 -8.70 -3.64
C GLY A 56 -5.80 -9.37 -3.42
N ALA A 57 -4.74 -8.86 -4.05
CA ALA A 57 -3.41 -9.44 -3.86
C ALA A 57 -2.90 -9.20 -2.43
N GLU A 58 -2.19 -10.18 -1.88
CA GLU A 58 -1.57 -10.07 -0.57
C GLU A 58 -0.41 -9.08 -0.62
N LEU A 59 -0.44 -8.07 0.25
CA LEU A 59 0.56 -6.98 0.22
C LEU A 59 1.41 -6.91 1.46
N PHE A 60 0.78 -6.90 2.63
CA PHE A 60 1.47 -6.74 3.92
C PHE A 60 0.83 -7.65 4.94
N ARG A 61 1.58 -7.93 6.01
CA ARG A 61 1.07 -8.74 7.12
C ARG A 61 1.11 -7.95 8.40
N SER A 62 0.21 -8.31 9.31
CA SER A 62 0.15 -7.64 10.62
C SER A 62 1.44 -7.81 11.42
N THR A 63 2.19 -8.89 11.17
CA THR A 63 3.46 -9.12 11.85
C THR A 63 4.52 -8.07 11.54
N GLU A 64 4.41 -7.41 10.39
CA GLU A 64 5.33 -6.35 9.97
C GLU A 64 4.76 -4.95 10.16
N LYS A 65 3.57 -4.83 10.76
CA LYS A 65 2.96 -3.53 11.05
C LYS A 65 3.53 -2.98 12.35
N PHE A 66 3.84 -1.69 12.35
CA PHE A 66 4.37 -1.05 13.55
C PHE A 66 3.80 0.35 13.72
N GLU A 67 3.91 0.87 14.96
CA GLU A 67 3.39 2.18 15.30
C GLU A 67 4.43 3.25 14.95
N SER A 68 4.14 4.07 13.96
CA SER A 68 5.05 5.14 13.53
C SER A 68 4.52 6.53 13.90
N HIS A 69 3.26 6.62 14.31
CA HIS A 69 2.58 7.88 14.64
C HIS A 69 2.49 8.85 13.45
N CYS A 70 2.61 8.34 12.23
CA CYS A 70 2.57 9.20 11.04
C CYS A 70 1.15 9.48 10.54
N GLY A 71 0.14 8.78 11.07
CA GLY A 71 -1.24 8.99 10.67
C GLY A 71 -1.76 8.01 9.62
N TRP A 72 -0.93 7.08 9.17
CA TRP A 72 -1.27 6.04 8.21
C TRP A 72 -0.74 4.69 8.68
N PRO A 73 -1.34 3.57 8.22
CA PRO A 73 -0.77 2.26 8.52
C PRO A 73 0.69 2.19 8.06
N SER A 74 1.54 1.66 8.91
CA SER A 74 2.98 1.58 8.64
C SER A 74 3.46 0.16 8.78
N PHE A 75 4.30 -0.28 7.83
CA PHE A 75 4.87 -1.62 7.81
C PHE A 75 6.38 -1.51 7.56
N PHE A 76 7.15 -2.40 8.15
CA PHE A 76 8.59 -2.34 7.92
C PHE A 76 9.03 -3.26 6.77
N ASP A 77 8.13 -4.09 6.25
CA ASP A 77 8.44 -4.99 5.14
C ASP A 77 7.16 -5.41 4.46
N PRO A 78 7.14 -5.64 3.13
CA PRO A 78 5.98 -6.23 2.48
C PRO A 78 5.89 -7.73 2.77
N ALA A 79 4.74 -8.33 2.42
CA ALA A 79 4.49 -9.75 2.65
C ALA A 79 5.53 -10.64 1.96
N ASN A 80 5.98 -10.21 0.79
CA ASN A 80 7.12 -10.83 0.08
C ASN A 80 7.69 -9.78 -0.88
N SER A 81 8.89 -10.06 -1.41
CA SER A 81 9.59 -9.08 -2.25
C SER A 81 8.87 -8.77 -3.56
N ASP A 82 7.98 -9.66 -3.99
CA ASP A 82 7.25 -9.49 -5.26
C ASP A 82 5.87 -8.86 -5.08
N ALA A 83 5.50 -8.52 -3.85
CA ALA A 83 4.16 -8.00 -3.58
C ALA A 83 3.98 -6.57 -4.08
N VAL A 84 5.03 -5.78 -4.06
CA VAL A 84 4.98 -4.35 -4.40
C VAL A 84 6.07 -3.98 -5.40
N ILE A 85 5.82 -2.88 -6.11
CA ILE A 85 6.80 -2.24 -6.99
C ILE A 85 7.15 -0.90 -6.38
N LEU A 86 8.44 -0.58 -6.36
CA LEU A 86 8.92 0.71 -5.86
C LEU A 86 9.30 1.58 -7.06
N LYS A 87 8.80 2.81 -7.08
CA LYS A 87 8.97 3.73 -8.19
C LYS A 87 9.40 5.10 -7.67
N PRO A 88 10.46 5.69 -8.23
CA PRO A 88 10.84 7.06 -7.83
C PRO A 88 9.69 8.03 -8.08
N ASP A 89 9.42 8.87 -7.09
CA ASP A 89 8.38 9.89 -7.17
C ASP A 89 9.01 11.25 -6.87
N LYS A 90 9.10 12.08 -7.88
CA LYS A 90 9.68 13.42 -7.77
C LYS A 90 8.62 14.51 -7.80
N SER A 91 7.36 14.15 -7.67
CA SER A 91 6.27 15.11 -7.67
C SER A 91 6.43 16.12 -6.54
N LEU A 92 5.91 17.31 -6.73
CA LEU A 92 5.92 18.38 -5.73
C LEU A 92 7.35 18.77 -5.28
N GLY A 93 8.36 18.50 -6.12
CA GLY A 93 9.74 18.82 -5.79
C GLY A 93 10.36 17.98 -4.69
N MET A 94 9.68 16.92 -4.27
CA MET A 94 10.17 16.02 -3.23
C MET A 94 10.76 14.77 -3.84
N ARG A 95 11.70 14.16 -3.10
CA ARG A 95 12.27 12.86 -3.49
C ARG A 95 11.65 11.81 -2.61
N ARG A 96 10.73 11.07 -3.18
CA ARG A 96 10.07 9.97 -2.47
C ARG A 96 10.09 8.72 -3.32
N VAL A 97 9.79 7.59 -2.69
CA VAL A 97 9.65 6.32 -3.41
C VAL A 97 8.20 5.88 -3.26
N GLU A 98 7.50 5.84 -4.37
CA GLU A 98 6.11 5.40 -4.42
C GLU A 98 6.03 3.89 -4.35
N VAL A 99 5.02 3.37 -3.62
CA VAL A 99 4.75 1.95 -3.50
C VAL A 99 3.49 1.63 -4.29
N LEU A 100 3.61 0.70 -5.23
CA LEU A 100 2.51 0.24 -6.07
C LEU A 100 2.24 -1.24 -5.81
N CYS A 101 0.99 -1.64 -5.97
CA CYS A 101 0.65 -3.06 -5.99
C CYS A 101 1.26 -3.71 -7.24
N ALA A 102 2.06 -4.75 -7.06
CA ALA A 102 2.69 -5.41 -8.21
C ALA A 102 1.67 -6.10 -9.11
N ASN A 103 0.51 -6.48 -8.56
CA ASN A 103 -0.50 -7.23 -9.30
C ASN A 103 -1.38 -6.35 -10.20
N CYS A 104 -1.71 -5.13 -9.78
CA CYS A 104 -2.59 -4.25 -10.56
C CYS A 104 -2.05 -2.84 -10.76
N HIS A 105 -0.88 -2.53 -10.19
CA HIS A 105 -0.21 -1.23 -10.26
C HIS A 105 -0.99 -0.09 -9.61
N SER A 106 -1.90 -0.41 -8.70
CA SER A 106 -2.59 0.64 -7.93
C SER A 106 -1.60 1.33 -6.99
N HIS A 107 -1.76 2.64 -6.84
CA HIS A 107 -1.00 3.42 -5.88
C HIS A 107 -1.38 3.01 -4.46
N LEU A 108 -0.39 2.75 -3.62
CA LEU A 108 -0.62 2.35 -2.24
C LEU A 108 -0.15 3.42 -1.25
N GLY A 109 0.99 4.00 -1.51
CA GLY A 109 1.60 4.98 -0.63
C GLY A 109 3.05 5.19 -0.99
N HIS A 110 3.88 5.42 0.03
CA HIS A 110 5.31 5.69 -0.16
C HIS A 110 6.11 4.94 0.90
N VAL A 111 7.38 4.68 0.59
CA VAL A 111 8.29 4.07 1.56
C VAL A 111 9.41 5.05 1.88
N PHE A 112 9.77 5.10 3.16
CA PHE A 112 10.85 5.93 3.70
C PHE A 112 11.83 5.02 4.45
N GLU A 113 13.10 5.42 4.49
CA GLU A 113 14.09 4.61 5.19
C GLU A 113 15.08 5.50 5.94
N GLY A 114 15.84 4.91 6.86
CA GLY A 114 16.86 5.64 7.60
C GLY A 114 16.33 6.57 8.65
N GLU A 115 15.10 6.38 9.12
CA GLU A 115 14.46 7.26 10.09
C GLU A 115 14.75 6.87 11.54
N GLY A 116 15.39 5.73 11.75
CA GLY A 116 15.79 5.31 13.11
C GLY A 116 14.73 4.54 13.87
N TYR A 117 13.74 3.96 13.20
CA TYR A 117 12.76 3.11 13.87
C TYR A 117 13.39 1.80 14.33
N PRO A 118 13.00 1.28 15.50
CA PRO A 118 13.56 0.03 16.02
C PRO A 118 12.95 -1.19 15.32
N THR A 119 13.12 -1.26 14.00
CA THR A 119 12.62 -2.36 13.17
C THR A 119 13.77 -3.01 12.43
N PRO A 120 13.61 -4.26 11.96
CA PRO A 120 14.70 -4.97 11.28
C PRO A 120 15.23 -4.28 10.03
N THR A 121 14.37 -3.57 9.29
CA THR A 121 14.74 -2.97 7.99
C THR A 121 15.00 -1.47 8.08
N ASP A 122 14.52 -0.82 9.13
CA ASP A 122 14.44 0.64 9.22
C ASP A 122 13.78 1.27 8.00
N GLN A 123 12.84 0.54 7.41
CA GLN A 123 11.98 1.03 6.33
C GLN A 123 10.58 1.27 6.88
N ARG A 124 9.94 2.31 6.39
CA ARG A 124 8.56 2.60 6.75
C ARG A 124 7.72 2.69 5.48
N TYR A 125 7.01 1.63 5.21
CA TYR A 125 6.00 1.60 4.14
C TYR A 125 4.75 2.27 4.69
N CYS A 126 4.56 3.53 4.31
CA CYS A 126 3.45 4.35 4.75
C CYS A 126 2.33 4.20 3.74
N ILE A 127 1.31 3.43 4.09
CA ILE A 127 0.32 2.95 3.14
C ILE A 127 -1.05 3.54 3.49
N ASN A 128 -1.77 4.01 2.47
CA ASN A 128 -3.13 4.51 2.68
C ASN A 128 -4.05 3.38 3.11
N SER A 129 -4.76 3.58 4.20
CA SER A 129 -5.67 2.57 4.74
C SER A 129 -6.73 2.17 3.72
N ILE A 130 -7.22 3.14 2.95
CA ILE A 130 -8.25 2.90 1.94
C ILE A 130 -7.77 1.99 0.80
N CYS A 131 -6.45 1.82 0.66
CA CYS A 131 -5.86 0.92 -0.33
C CYS A 131 -5.82 -0.53 0.14
N LEU A 132 -6.18 -0.79 1.39
CA LEU A 132 -6.02 -2.09 2.02
C LEU A 132 -7.36 -2.70 2.42
N ARG A 133 -7.39 -4.02 2.47
CA ARG A 133 -8.47 -4.78 3.08
C ARG A 133 -7.84 -5.84 3.98
N LEU A 134 -8.20 -5.81 5.26
CA LEU A 134 -7.65 -6.77 6.21
C LEU A 134 -8.42 -8.07 6.13
N GLN A 135 -7.70 -9.16 5.83
CA GLN A 135 -8.20 -10.52 5.98
C GLN A 135 -7.70 -11.04 7.30
N THR A 136 -8.59 -11.27 8.24
CA THR A 136 -8.21 -11.74 9.56
C THR A 136 -7.69 -13.17 9.51
N ALA A 137 -6.83 -13.51 10.46
CA ALA A 137 -6.29 -14.86 10.56
C ALA A 137 -7.34 -15.87 10.98
N GLU A 138 -8.45 -15.41 11.48
CA GLU A 138 -9.56 -16.27 11.87
C GLU A 138 -10.36 -16.74 10.69
N THR A 139 -10.65 -17.98 10.66
CA THR A 139 -11.46 -18.60 9.61
C THR A 139 -12.80 -19.06 10.19
#